data_61d5e68feecb17d3dfd18239b141ad87
#
_entry.id   61d5e68feecb17d3dfd18239b141ad87
#
_cell.length_a   1.000
_cell.length_b   1.000
_cell.length_c   1.000
_cell.angle_alpha   90.00
_cell.angle_beta   90.00
_cell.angle_gamma   90.00
#
_symmetry.space_group_name_H-M   'P 1'
#
loop_
_entity.id
_entity.type
_entity.pdbx_description
1 polymer ?
#
loop_
_entity_poly.entity_id
_entity_poly.type
_entity_poly.pdbx_seq_one_letter_code
_entity_poly.pdbx_strand_id
1 'polypeptide(L)'
;MKPLRIVVLGGTGFVGRHLVARLHADGHSIRVLSRNRDRKRELSVLPRVRIDNCDVHDAAALARALAGADAAINLVGILNERGSDGSGFHKAHVVLTETLIAACKANSVPRLLQMSALRAGEGSSHYLRTRAEAEARVRNSGLAWTIFRPSVIFGRDDGLFTRFAALLTLTPVLPLARPGARFAPVFVGDVSEAFARALVHPHSIGHSYELFGPRVIALKDLVRWTAQLRGMRRWIIGLPDALGAL
;
A
#
# COMPACT_ATOMS: atom_id res chain seq x y z
N MET A 1 -5.99 24.29 9.72
CA MET A 1 -4.85 23.41 10.05
C MET A 1 -3.60 23.93 9.35
N LYS A 2 -2.41 23.91 9.96
CA LYS A 2 -1.17 24.36 9.30
C LYS A 2 -0.81 23.38 8.16
N PRO A 3 -0.57 23.86 6.93
CA PRO A 3 -0.10 23.01 5.84
C PRO A 3 1.22 22.32 6.18
N LEU A 4 1.32 21.02 5.93
CA LEU A 4 2.52 20.22 6.12
C LEU A 4 3.21 19.96 4.78
N ARG A 5 4.52 19.77 4.82
CA ARG A 5 5.35 19.28 3.70
C ARG A 5 5.52 17.77 3.87
N ILE A 6 4.91 17.00 2.99
CA ILE A 6 4.80 15.55 3.11
C ILE A 6 5.56 14.87 1.97
N VAL A 7 6.40 13.91 2.29
CA VAL A 7 7.05 13.05 1.29
C VAL A 7 6.34 11.71 1.26
N VAL A 8 5.89 11.29 0.06
CA VAL A 8 5.14 10.05 -0.13
C VAL A 8 5.92 9.10 -1.04
N LEU A 9 6.37 7.98 -0.48
CA LEU A 9 6.92 6.86 -1.21
C LEU A 9 5.78 5.96 -1.69
N GLY A 10 5.79 5.59 -2.97
CA GLY A 10 4.69 4.80 -3.57
C GLY A 10 3.45 5.64 -3.90
N GLY A 11 3.54 6.97 -3.88
CA GLY A 11 2.43 7.88 -4.14
C GLY A 11 1.84 7.79 -5.55
N THR A 12 2.57 7.23 -6.52
CA THR A 12 2.06 6.96 -7.88
C THR A 12 1.31 5.64 -8.01
N GLY A 13 1.27 4.82 -6.96
CA GLY A 13 0.52 3.56 -6.92
C GLY A 13 -0.99 3.77 -6.73
N PHE A 14 -1.73 2.66 -6.69
CA PHE A 14 -3.19 2.66 -6.52
C PHE A 14 -3.61 3.46 -5.27
N VAL A 15 -3.19 3.05 -4.08
CA VAL A 15 -3.54 3.77 -2.84
C VAL A 15 -2.90 5.16 -2.81
N GLY A 16 -1.67 5.28 -3.30
CA GLY A 16 -0.91 6.53 -3.28
C GLY A 16 -1.63 7.68 -4.00
N ARG A 17 -2.23 7.42 -5.16
CA ARG A 17 -2.95 8.45 -5.92
C ARG A 17 -4.17 8.97 -5.15
N HIS A 18 -4.94 8.09 -4.53
CA HIS A 18 -6.08 8.47 -3.70
C HIS A 18 -5.63 9.25 -2.46
N LEU A 19 -4.57 8.81 -1.80
CA LEU A 19 -4.02 9.50 -0.64
C LEU A 19 -3.46 10.88 -0.99
N VAL A 20 -2.70 11.00 -2.09
CA VAL A 20 -2.16 12.28 -2.55
C VAL A 20 -3.29 13.27 -2.85
N ALA A 21 -4.35 12.83 -3.54
CA ALA A 21 -5.52 13.68 -3.80
C ALA A 21 -6.21 14.12 -2.49
N ARG A 22 -6.33 13.21 -1.52
CA ARG A 22 -6.92 13.51 -0.20
C ARG A 22 -6.10 14.53 0.59
N LEU A 23 -4.78 14.32 0.67
CA LEU A 23 -3.86 15.24 1.36
C LEU A 23 -3.78 16.61 0.67
N HIS A 24 -3.86 16.63 -0.67
CA HIS A 24 -3.94 17.88 -1.42
C HIS A 24 -5.21 18.68 -1.08
N ALA A 25 -6.35 17.99 -0.95
CA ALA A 25 -7.62 18.63 -0.54
C ALA A 25 -7.53 19.25 0.87
N ASP A 26 -6.71 18.71 1.76
CA ASP A 26 -6.42 19.28 3.09
C ASP A 26 -5.41 20.46 3.03
N GLY A 27 -4.92 20.81 1.84
CA GLY A 27 -4.04 21.97 1.63
C GLY A 27 -2.55 21.70 1.92
N HIS A 28 -2.13 20.43 2.05
CA HIS A 28 -0.73 20.06 2.26
C HIS A 28 0.12 20.23 0.99
N SER A 29 1.42 20.40 1.16
CA SER A 29 2.42 20.33 0.09
C SER A 29 2.99 18.92 0.00
N ILE A 30 2.89 18.28 -1.16
CA ILE A 30 3.19 16.86 -1.30
C ILE A 30 4.32 16.66 -2.31
N ARG A 31 5.36 15.95 -1.90
CA ARG A 31 6.41 15.44 -2.76
C ARG A 31 6.24 13.94 -2.93
N VAL A 32 5.94 13.50 -4.14
CA VAL A 32 5.78 12.08 -4.50
C VAL A 32 7.08 11.57 -5.08
N LEU A 33 7.63 10.50 -4.52
CA LEU A 33 8.83 9.86 -5.05
C LEU A 33 8.45 8.74 -6.02
N SER A 34 9.00 8.79 -7.23
CA SER A 34 8.73 7.82 -8.30
C SER A 34 10.00 7.53 -9.11
N ARG A 35 10.21 6.28 -9.50
CA ARG A 35 11.29 5.90 -10.44
C ARG A 35 11.04 6.36 -11.87
N ASN A 36 9.81 6.71 -12.19
CA ASN A 36 9.42 7.22 -13.51
C ASN A 36 8.26 8.20 -13.36
N ARG A 37 8.61 9.49 -13.28
CA ARG A 37 7.63 10.57 -13.10
C ARG A 37 6.70 10.73 -14.30
N ASP A 38 7.17 10.40 -15.50
CA ASP A 38 6.42 10.67 -16.75
C ASP A 38 5.24 9.73 -16.94
N ARG A 39 5.24 8.56 -16.28
CA ARG A 39 4.14 7.59 -16.36
C ARG A 39 2.88 8.01 -15.57
N LYS A 40 2.95 9.04 -14.73
CA LYS A 40 1.86 9.40 -13.80
C LYS A 40 1.64 10.92 -13.74
N ARG A 41 1.56 11.54 -14.91
CA ARG A 41 1.35 13.00 -15.08
C ARG A 41 0.04 13.50 -14.46
N GLU A 42 -0.96 12.64 -14.27
CA GLU A 42 -2.24 12.98 -13.66
C GLU A 42 -2.14 13.62 -12.26
N LEU A 43 -1.08 13.31 -11.51
CA LEU A 43 -0.84 13.95 -10.21
C LEU A 43 -0.16 15.34 -10.35
N SER A 44 0.50 15.60 -11.48
CA SER A 44 1.23 16.85 -11.70
C SER A 44 0.32 18.04 -11.98
N VAL A 45 -0.98 17.80 -12.26
CA VAL A 45 -1.96 18.88 -12.45
C VAL A 45 -2.46 19.45 -11.12
N LEU A 46 -2.18 18.78 -10.00
CA LEU A 46 -2.59 19.23 -8.68
C LEU A 46 -1.62 20.29 -8.16
N PRO A 47 -2.08 21.50 -7.82
CA PRO A 47 -1.24 22.51 -7.18
C PRO A 47 -0.59 21.96 -5.91
N ARG A 48 0.64 22.36 -5.60
CA ARG A 48 1.42 21.89 -4.43
C ARG A 48 1.74 20.38 -4.41
N VAL A 49 1.51 19.66 -5.51
CA VAL A 49 1.96 18.27 -5.70
C VAL A 49 3.10 18.25 -6.69
N ARG A 50 4.24 17.74 -6.26
CA ARG A 50 5.43 17.56 -7.09
C ARG A 50 5.82 16.10 -7.16
N ILE A 51 6.11 15.59 -8.35
CA ILE A 51 6.65 14.25 -8.54
C ILE A 51 8.14 14.38 -8.84
N ASP A 52 8.96 13.82 -7.96
CA ASP A 52 10.40 13.78 -8.12
C ASP A 52 10.84 12.41 -8.63
N ASN A 53 11.77 12.41 -9.59
CA ASN A 53 12.42 11.17 -10.02
C ASN A 53 13.42 10.74 -8.94
N CYS A 54 13.13 9.64 -8.26
CA CYS A 54 13.93 9.15 -7.15
C CYS A 54 13.86 7.62 -7.08
N ASP A 55 15.01 6.98 -7.07
CA ASP A 55 15.10 5.60 -6.61
C ASP A 55 15.11 5.61 -5.07
N VAL A 56 14.03 5.12 -4.48
CA VAL A 56 13.88 5.08 -3.02
C VAL A 56 14.84 4.09 -2.33
N HIS A 57 15.54 3.24 -3.10
CA HIS A 57 16.59 2.36 -2.61
C HIS A 57 17.98 3.01 -2.62
N ASP A 58 18.14 4.18 -3.25
CA ASP A 58 19.33 5.02 -3.11
C ASP A 58 19.18 5.88 -1.85
N ALA A 59 19.97 5.56 -0.83
CA ALA A 59 19.91 6.23 0.48
C ALA A 59 20.21 7.74 0.39
N ALA A 60 21.16 8.14 -0.47
CA ALA A 60 21.51 9.55 -0.64
C ALA A 60 20.40 10.32 -1.38
N ALA A 61 19.79 9.73 -2.40
CA ALA A 61 18.66 10.32 -3.11
C ALA A 61 17.44 10.46 -2.18
N LEU A 62 17.15 9.43 -1.37
CA LEU A 62 16.05 9.45 -0.41
C LEU A 62 16.28 10.51 0.68
N ALA A 63 17.49 10.61 1.22
CA ALA A 63 17.83 11.64 2.20
C ALA A 63 17.65 13.06 1.64
N ARG A 64 18.15 13.32 0.42
CA ARG A 64 17.89 14.62 -0.26
C ARG A 64 16.42 14.91 -0.47
N ALA A 65 15.62 13.89 -0.80
CA ALA A 65 14.18 14.05 -1.02
C ALA A 65 13.41 14.38 0.26
N LEU A 66 13.90 13.97 1.43
CA LEU A 66 13.28 14.23 2.73
C LEU A 66 13.69 15.59 3.34
N ALA A 67 14.63 16.29 2.75
CA ALA A 67 15.08 17.59 3.27
C ALA A 67 13.90 18.56 3.41
N GLY A 68 13.74 19.08 4.64
CA GLY A 68 12.69 20.04 5.00
C GLY A 68 11.27 19.45 5.04
N ALA A 69 11.07 18.14 5.04
CA ALA A 69 9.77 17.53 5.21
C ALA A 69 9.32 17.53 6.67
N ASP A 70 8.01 17.64 6.89
CA ASP A 70 7.39 17.54 8.20
C ASP A 70 6.93 16.10 8.50
N ALA A 71 6.66 15.30 7.45
CA ALA A 71 6.26 13.91 7.55
C ALA A 71 6.69 13.08 6.34
N ALA A 72 6.89 11.78 6.56
CA ALA A 72 7.09 10.77 5.53
C ALA A 72 5.97 9.73 5.57
N ILE A 73 5.50 9.30 4.39
CA ILE A 73 4.50 8.24 4.24
C ILE A 73 5.08 7.17 3.34
N ASN A 74 5.18 5.94 3.84
CA ASN A 74 5.64 4.80 3.07
C ASN A 74 4.47 3.89 2.68
N LEU A 75 4.12 3.91 1.39
CA LEU A 75 3.12 3.03 0.79
C LEU A 75 3.76 1.95 -0.08
N VAL A 76 5.09 1.88 -0.14
CA VAL A 76 5.79 0.92 -0.99
C VAL A 76 5.54 -0.49 -0.51
N GLY A 77 5.22 -1.36 -1.46
CA GLY A 77 5.09 -2.78 -1.24
C GLY A 77 4.92 -3.50 -2.57
N ILE A 78 5.35 -4.75 -2.59
CA ILE A 78 5.15 -5.67 -3.71
C ILE A 78 4.29 -6.82 -3.23
N LEU A 79 3.45 -7.36 -4.11
CA LEU A 79 2.63 -8.56 -3.84
C LEU A 79 3.28 -9.82 -4.40
N ASN A 80 4.16 -9.65 -5.39
CA ASN A 80 4.91 -10.73 -6.01
C ASN A 80 6.38 -10.29 -6.13
N GLU A 81 7.29 -11.23 -6.00
CA GLU A 81 8.72 -11.01 -6.22
C GLU A 81 9.19 -11.79 -7.46
N ARG A 82 10.38 -11.45 -7.94
CA ARG A 82 11.10 -12.26 -8.91
C ARG A 82 11.93 -13.28 -8.13
N GLY A 83 11.66 -14.55 -8.30
CA GLY A 83 12.23 -15.62 -7.46
C GLY A 83 11.24 -16.09 -6.40
N SER A 84 11.72 -16.94 -5.48
CA SER A 84 10.90 -17.58 -4.44
C SER A 84 11.56 -17.59 -3.06
N ASP A 85 12.71 -16.91 -2.91
CA ASP A 85 13.53 -16.91 -1.70
C ASP A 85 13.16 -15.81 -0.67
N GLY A 86 12.27 -14.91 -1.04
CA GLY A 86 11.85 -13.79 -0.19
C GLY A 86 12.75 -12.56 -0.24
N SER A 87 13.85 -12.60 -1.00
CA SER A 87 14.81 -11.49 -1.08
C SER A 87 14.20 -10.22 -1.63
N GLY A 88 13.30 -10.34 -2.62
CA GLY A 88 12.57 -9.23 -3.19
C GLY A 88 11.65 -8.56 -2.18
N PHE A 89 10.91 -9.37 -1.40
CA PHE A 89 10.08 -8.86 -0.30
C PHE A 89 10.92 -8.19 0.78
N HIS A 90 12.02 -8.81 1.19
CA HIS A 90 12.92 -8.25 2.20
C HIS A 90 13.47 -6.89 1.76
N LYS A 91 13.97 -6.78 0.52
CA LYS A 91 14.45 -5.51 -0.04
C LYS A 91 13.36 -4.43 -0.05
N ALA A 92 12.16 -4.78 -0.52
CA ALA A 92 11.08 -3.80 -0.68
C ALA A 92 10.42 -3.40 0.64
N HIS A 93 10.36 -4.27 1.64
CA HIS A 93 9.67 -4.02 2.89
C HIS A 93 10.63 -3.62 4.01
N VAL A 94 11.72 -4.38 4.23
CA VAL A 94 12.60 -4.20 5.38
C VAL A 94 13.69 -3.19 5.08
N VAL A 95 14.54 -3.45 4.08
CA VAL A 95 15.68 -2.59 3.75
C VAL A 95 15.24 -1.17 3.40
N LEU A 96 14.17 -1.04 2.60
CA LEU A 96 13.62 0.29 2.30
C LEU A 96 13.13 1.02 3.55
N THR A 97 12.48 0.31 4.48
CA THR A 97 12.00 0.91 5.72
C THR A 97 13.15 1.37 6.61
N GLU A 98 14.22 0.59 6.72
CA GLU A 98 15.45 0.98 7.43
C GLU A 98 16.09 2.23 6.81
N THR A 99 16.24 2.24 5.48
CA THR A 99 16.78 3.38 4.75
C THR A 99 15.92 4.64 4.96
N LEU A 100 14.60 4.51 4.94
CA LEU A 100 13.68 5.61 5.18
C LEU A 100 13.78 6.15 6.62
N ILE A 101 13.85 5.27 7.62
CA ILE A 101 14.02 5.67 9.02
C ILE A 101 15.34 6.45 9.20
N ALA A 102 16.45 5.95 8.64
CA ALA A 102 17.73 6.63 8.69
C ALA A 102 17.66 8.02 8.02
N ALA A 103 17.03 8.11 6.85
CA ALA A 103 16.85 9.36 6.13
C ALA A 103 15.94 10.35 6.87
N CYS A 104 14.88 9.87 7.54
CA CYS A 104 14.03 10.70 8.41
C CYS A 104 14.85 11.29 9.58
N LYS A 105 15.64 10.48 10.26
CA LYS A 105 16.49 10.93 11.38
C LYS A 105 17.50 11.96 10.93
N ALA A 106 18.20 11.70 9.82
CA ALA A 106 19.23 12.60 9.28
C ALA A 106 18.65 13.98 8.89
N ASN A 107 17.38 14.06 8.53
CA ASN A 107 16.70 15.30 8.12
C ASN A 107 15.73 15.83 9.20
N SER A 108 15.76 15.29 10.42
CA SER A 108 14.88 15.70 11.51
C SER A 108 13.37 15.63 11.13
N VAL A 109 12.99 14.65 10.31
CA VAL A 109 11.58 14.39 9.96
C VAL A 109 10.95 13.56 11.08
N PRO A 110 10.06 14.14 11.90
CA PRO A 110 9.60 13.48 13.12
C PRO A 110 8.52 12.43 12.88
N ARG A 111 7.70 12.61 11.84
CA ARG A 111 6.46 11.85 11.62
C ARG A 111 6.62 10.82 10.51
N LEU A 112 6.32 9.54 10.81
CA LEU A 112 6.35 8.44 9.84
C LEU A 112 5.03 7.67 9.85
N LEU A 113 4.36 7.57 8.69
CA LEU A 113 3.22 6.69 8.49
C LEU A 113 3.63 5.52 7.60
N GLN A 114 3.41 4.30 8.07
CA GLN A 114 3.83 3.08 7.39
C GLN A 114 2.62 2.25 6.98
N MET A 115 2.53 1.89 5.70
CA MET A 115 1.60 0.85 5.25
C MET A 115 2.22 -0.53 5.45
N SER A 116 1.49 -1.39 6.14
CA SER A 116 1.77 -2.80 6.33
C SER A 116 0.69 -3.66 5.65
N ALA A 117 0.33 -4.78 6.25
CA ALA A 117 -0.75 -5.64 5.79
C ALA A 117 -1.47 -6.27 6.99
N LEU A 118 -2.76 -6.53 6.83
CA LEU A 118 -3.52 -7.32 7.80
C LEU A 118 -2.83 -8.68 7.99
N ARG A 119 -2.76 -9.15 9.24
CA ARG A 119 -2.08 -10.39 9.62
C ARG A 119 -0.56 -10.39 9.40
N ALA A 120 0.09 -9.22 9.34
CA ALA A 120 1.56 -9.15 9.33
C ALA A 120 2.13 -9.91 10.54
N GLY A 121 3.07 -10.84 10.28
CA GLY A 121 3.65 -11.73 11.30
C GLY A 121 2.91 -13.04 11.50
N GLU A 122 1.76 -13.25 10.86
CA GLU A 122 1.03 -14.51 10.94
C GLU A 122 1.32 -15.39 9.71
N GLY A 123 1.54 -16.68 9.96
CA GLY A 123 1.80 -17.65 8.90
C GLY A 123 3.23 -17.65 8.35
N SER A 124 3.48 -18.47 7.32
CA SER A 124 4.81 -18.78 6.80
C SER A 124 5.22 -17.96 5.57
N SER A 125 4.35 -17.11 5.01
CA SER A 125 4.66 -16.40 3.78
C SER A 125 5.77 -15.36 3.97
N HIS A 126 6.71 -15.28 3.03
CA HIS A 126 7.75 -14.25 3.01
C HIS A 126 7.15 -12.83 3.07
N TYR A 127 6.03 -12.63 2.39
CA TYR A 127 5.30 -11.36 2.39
C TYR A 127 4.92 -10.91 3.81
N LEU A 128 4.20 -11.75 4.58
CA LEU A 128 3.73 -11.38 5.92
C LEU A 128 4.87 -11.27 6.93
N ARG A 129 5.90 -12.14 6.82
CA ARG A 129 7.09 -12.06 7.69
C ARG A 129 7.83 -10.75 7.49
N THR A 130 8.13 -10.38 6.24
CA THR A 130 8.87 -9.14 5.95
C THR A 130 8.06 -7.88 6.27
N ARG A 131 6.71 -7.95 6.19
CA ARG A 131 5.85 -6.86 6.69
C ARG A 131 5.98 -6.70 8.21
N ALA A 132 5.92 -7.79 8.98
CA ALA A 132 6.10 -7.74 10.43
C ALA A 132 7.49 -7.25 10.84
N GLU A 133 8.53 -7.68 10.13
CA GLU A 133 9.88 -7.22 10.36
C GLU A 133 10.03 -5.71 10.11
N ALA A 134 9.47 -5.21 9.02
CA ALA A 134 9.43 -3.77 8.74
C ALA A 134 8.68 -2.99 9.84
N GLU A 135 7.56 -3.51 10.35
CA GLU A 135 6.86 -2.92 11.48
C GLU A 135 7.72 -2.85 12.74
N ALA A 136 8.48 -3.90 13.04
CA ALA A 136 9.40 -3.90 14.17
C ALA A 136 10.47 -2.80 14.05
N ARG A 137 11.03 -2.58 12.85
CA ARG A 137 11.95 -1.47 12.58
C ARG A 137 11.29 -0.11 12.83
N VAL A 138 10.03 0.06 12.38
CA VAL A 138 9.28 1.31 12.59
C VAL A 138 9.01 1.54 14.08
N ARG A 139 8.57 0.52 14.83
CA ARG A 139 8.29 0.65 16.28
C ARG A 139 9.54 1.05 17.07
N ASN A 140 10.70 0.51 16.69
CA ASN A 140 11.98 0.76 17.35
C ASN A 140 12.70 2.00 16.80
N SER A 141 12.08 2.76 15.88
CA SER A 141 12.72 3.88 15.20
C SER A 141 12.94 5.12 16.09
N GLY A 142 12.14 5.29 17.14
CA GLY A 142 12.10 6.53 17.93
C GLY A 142 11.38 7.69 17.23
N LEU A 143 10.80 7.48 16.06
CA LEU A 143 9.98 8.47 15.35
C LEU A 143 8.53 8.49 15.91
N ALA A 144 7.80 9.56 15.66
CA ALA A 144 6.36 9.61 15.87
C ALA A 144 5.66 8.80 14.76
N TRP A 145 5.58 7.48 14.92
CA TRP A 145 5.09 6.57 13.90
C TRP A 145 3.62 6.21 14.05
N THR A 146 2.97 5.83 12.94
CA THR A 146 1.69 5.11 12.89
C THR A 146 1.78 4.03 11.81
N ILE A 147 1.29 2.84 12.10
CA ILE A 147 1.28 1.70 11.18
C ILE A 147 -0.16 1.38 10.79
N PHE A 148 -0.41 1.15 9.50
CA PHE A 148 -1.70 0.69 9.00
C PHE A 148 -1.58 -0.70 8.40
N ARG A 149 -2.48 -1.60 8.81
CA ARG A 149 -2.60 -2.99 8.37
C ARG A 149 -3.88 -3.19 7.56
N PRO A 150 -3.91 -2.77 6.30
CA PRO A 150 -5.11 -2.97 5.49
C PRO A 150 -5.31 -4.44 5.11
N SER A 151 -6.57 -4.84 5.02
CA SER A 151 -7.02 -6.00 4.25
C SER A 151 -6.89 -5.71 2.76
N VAL A 152 -7.48 -6.55 1.91
CA VAL A 152 -7.54 -6.28 0.46
C VAL A 152 -8.23 -4.94 0.22
N ILE A 153 -7.52 -4.03 -0.43
CA ILE A 153 -8.01 -2.69 -0.74
C ILE A 153 -8.68 -2.71 -2.11
N PHE A 154 -9.89 -2.15 -2.20
CA PHE A 154 -10.63 -2.03 -3.47
C PHE A 154 -10.99 -0.59 -3.79
N GLY A 155 -11.26 -0.33 -5.06
CA GLY A 155 -11.68 0.97 -5.56
C GLY A 155 -11.34 1.16 -7.04
N ARG A 156 -11.53 2.38 -7.53
CA ARG A 156 -11.20 2.71 -8.92
C ARG A 156 -9.71 2.47 -9.18
N ASP A 157 -9.41 1.71 -10.23
CA ASP A 157 -8.06 1.34 -10.66
C ASP A 157 -7.29 0.43 -9.68
N ASP A 158 -8.00 -0.36 -8.86
CA ASP A 158 -7.35 -1.39 -8.05
C ASP A 158 -6.74 -2.50 -8.92
N GLY A 159 -5.78 -3.22 -8.34
CA GLY A 159 -5.07 -4.27 -9.07
C GLY A 159 -5.76 -5.64 -9.03
N LEU A 160 -6.57 -5.95 -8.01
CA LEU A 160 -7.12 -7.29 -7.81
C LEU A 160 -8.41 -7.50 -8.62
N PHE A 161 -9.41 -6.64 -8.39
CA PHE A 161 -10.71 -6.76 -9.05
C PHE A 161 -10.59 -6.46 -10.55
N THR A 162 -9.73 -5.51 -10.93
CA THR A 162 -9.44 -5.23 -12.34
C THR A 162 -8.80 -6.44 -13.05
N ARG A 163 -7.89 -7.18 -12.40
CA ARG A 163 -7.31 -8.40 -12.96
C ARG A 163 -8.36 -9.52 -13.09
N PHE A 164 -9.18 -9.73 -12.08
CA PHE A 164 -10.28 -10.70 -12.18
C PHE A 164 -11.27 -10.31 -13.29
N ALA A 165 -11.63 -9.04 -13.39
CA ALA A 165 -12.49 -8.55 -14.46
C ALA A 165 -11.89 -8.85 -15.85
N ALA A 166 -10.58 -8.63 -16.05
CA ALA A 166 -9.90 -8.95 -17.28
C ALA A 166 -9.88 -10.46 -17.58
N LEU A 167 -9.55 -11.30 -16.59
CA LEU A 167 -9.58 -12.76 -16.74
C LEU A 167 -10.98 -13.27 -17.10
N LEU A 168 -12.01 -12.73 -16.46
CA LEU A 168 -13.41 -13.12 -16.71
C LEU A 168 -13.89 -12.71 -18.10
N THR A 169 -13.24 -11.77 -18.80
CA THR A 169 -13.56 -11.47 -20.21
C THR A 169 -12.97 -12.49 -21.17
N LEU A 170 -11.85 -13.13 -20.81
CA LEU A 170 -11.11 -14.04 -21.68
C LEU A 170 -11.65 -15.48 -21.68
N THR A 171 -12.32 -15.89 -20.60
CA THR A 171 -12.75 -17.30 -20.46
C THR A 171 -14.12 -17.40 -19.80
N PRO A 172 -15.02 -18.29 -20.29
CA PRO A 172 -16.29 -18.57 -19.65
C PRO A 172 -16.14 -19.33 -18.32
N VAL A 173 -15.01 -20.01 -18.12
CA VAL A 173 -14.70 -20.80 -16.93
C VAL A 173 -13.41 -20.28 -16.32
N LEU A 174 -13.44 -19.88 -15.05
CA LEU A 174 -12.28 -19.43 -14.30
C LEU A 174 -11.90 -20.44 -13.22
N PRO A 175 -10.76 -21.14 -13.36
CA PRO A 175 -10.20 -21.94 -12.28
C PRO A 175 -9.63 -21.00 -11.20
N LEU A 176 -10.00 -21.22 -9.93
CA LEU A 176 -9.64 -20.37 -8.81
C LEU A 176 -8.95 -21.17 -7.72
N ALA A 177 -7.69 -20.83 -7.46
CA ALA A 177 -6.95 -21.39 -6.33
C ALA A 177 -7.50 -20.83 -5.01
N ARG A 178 -7.61 -21.69 -4.00
CA ARG A 178 -8.09 -21.33 -2.66
C ARG A 178 -9.40 -20.54 -2.66
N PRO A 179 -10.47 -21.04 -3.28
CA PRO A 179 -11.75 -20.31 -3.45
C PRO A 179 -12.40 -19.93 -2.11
N GLY A 180 -12.10 -20.66 -1.05
CA GLY A 180 -12.56 -20.41 0.31
C GLY A 180 -11.76 -19.39 1.11
N ALA A 181 -10.66 -18.84 0.57
CA ALA A 181 -9.88 -17.82 1.26
C ALA A 181 -10.75 -16.60 1.59
N ARG A 182 -10.68 -16.14 2.84
CA ARG A 182 -11.56 -15.10 3.37
C ARG A 182 -10.86 -13.75 3.41
N PHE A 183 -11.56 -12.72 2.97
CA PHE A 183 -11.09 -11.33 2.96
C PHE A 183 -12.17 -10.41 3.52
N ALA A 184 -11.78 -9.34 4.15
CA ALA A 184 -12.65 -8.23 4.55
C ALA A 184 -12.25 -6.97 3.75
N PRO A 185 -12.66 -6.84 2.48
CA PRO A 185 -12.20 -5.76 1.61
C PRO A 185 -12.51 -4.38 2.19
N VAL A 186 -11.54 -3.48 2.13
CA VAL A 186 -11.64 -2.09 2.58
C VAL A 186 -11.59 -1.13 1.40
N PHE A 187 -12.42 -0.10 1.43
CA PHE A 187 -12.44 0.91 0.36
C PHE A 187 -11.21 1.80 0.42
N VAL A 188 -10.61 2.10 -0.72
CA VAL A 188 -9.40 2.92 -0.82
C VAL A 188 -9.58 4.34 -0.27
N GLY A 189 -10.78 4.88 -0.37
CA GLY A 189 -11.12 6.18 0.23
C GLY A 189 -11.00 6.16 1.75
N ASP A 190 -11.48 5.08 2.41
CA ASP A 190 -11.40 4.94 3.86
C ASP A 190 -9.94 4.77 4.32
N VAL A 191 -9.14 4.02 3.55
CA VAL A 191 -7.69 3.89 3.79
C VAL A 191 -7.01 5.26 3.69
N SER A 192 -7.31 6.02 2.64
CA SER A 192 -6.73 7.36 2.44
C SER A 192 -7.16 8.33 3.54
N GLU A 193 -8.42 8.26 3.98
CA GLU A 193 -8.94 9.06 5.09
C GLU A 193 -8.25 8.69 6.41
N ALA A 194 -8.03 7.40 6.69
CA ALA A 194 -7.33 6.95 7.89
C ALA A 194 -5.90 7.50 7.95
N PHE A 195 -5.16 7.47 6.84
CA PHE A 195 -3.82 8.08 6.75
C PHE A 195 -3.86 9.60 6.95
N ALA A 196 -4.77 10.30 6.29
CA ALA A 196 -4.89 11.75 6.39
C ALA A 196 -5.22 12.18 7.83
N ARG A 197 -6.15 11.52 8.48
CA ARG A 197 -6.49 11.79 9.89
C ARG A 197 -5.32 11.51 10.82
N ALA A 198 -4.67 10.35 10.70
CA ALA A 198 -3.56 10.00 11.57
C ALA A 198 -2.38 10.96 11.45
N LEU A 199 -2.16 11.55 10.27
CA LEU A 199 -1.09 12.49 10.05
C LEU A 199 -1.13 13.68 11.03
N VAL A 200 -2.33 14.14 11.36
CA VAL A 200 -2.58 15.35 12.16
C VAL A 200 -3.09 15.04 13.57
N HIS A 201 -3.46 13.81 13.86
CA HIS A 201 -3.97 13.38 15.17
C HIS A 201 -2.85 12.83 16.06
N PRO A 202 -2.46 13.51 17.16
CA PRO A 202 -1.39 13.04 18.06
C PRO A 202 -1.67 11.66 18.67
N HIS A 203 -2.92 11.35 18.96
CA HIS A 203 -3.33 10.06 19.53
C HIS A 203 -3.08 8.85 18.61
N SER A 204 -2.75 9.07 17.33
CA SER A 204 -2.37 8.00 16.42
C SER A 204 -0.90 7.60 16.54
N ILE A 205 -0.09 8.40 17.22
CA ILE A 205 1.34 8.15 17.40
C ILE A 205 1.55 6.92 18.29
N GLY A 206 2.44 6.02 17.85
CA GLY A 206 2.73 4.77 18.57
C GLY A 206 1.67 3.69 18.40
N HIS A 207 0.70 3.86 17.49
CA HIS A 207 -0.39 2.91 17.30
C HIS A 207 -0.34 2.22 15.93
N SER A 208 -0.84 0.98 15.91
CA SER A 208 -1.08 0.19 14.71
C SER A 208 -2.58 0.00 14.53
N TYR A 209 -3.11 0.29 13.34
CA TYR A 209 -4.53 0.19 13.02
C TYR A 209 -4.76 -0.86 11.94
N GLU A 210 -5.66 -1.79 12.20
CA GLU A 210 -6.17 -2.71 11.19
C GLU A 210 -7.30 -2.05 10.42
N LEU A 211 -7.19 -2.05 9.09
CA LEU A 211 -8.19 -1.45 8.21
C LEU A 211 -8.88 -2.55 7.41
N PHE A 212 -10.11 -2.81 7.72
CA PHE A 212 -10.91 -3.84 7.07
C PHE A 212 -12.36 -3.40 6.92
N GLY A 213 -13.04 -3.95 5.92
CA GLY A 213 -14.45 -3.68 5.68
C GLY A 213 -15.36 -4.47 6.61
N PRO A 214 -16.66 -4.14 6.65
CA PRO A 214 -17.61 -4.68 7.60
C PRO A 214 -18.03 -6.13 7.33
N ARG A 215 -17.64 -6.69 6.18
CA ARG A 215 -18.02 -8.05 5.76
C ARG A 215 -16.80 -8.89 5.41
N VAL A 216 -16.79 -10.10 5.92
CA VAL A 216 -15.82 -11.13 5.53
C VAL A 216 -16.43 -11.95 4.39
N ILE A 217 -15.72 -12.01 3.26
CA ILE A 217 -16.23 -12.56 2.00
C ILE A 217 -15.22 -13.57 1.47
N ALA A 218 -15.70 -14.72 0.96
CA ALA A 218 -14.83 -15.70 0.33
C ALA A 218 -14.35 -15.21 -1.05
N LEU A 219 -13.13 -15.60 -1.43
CA LEU A 219 -12.53 -15.21 -2.72
C LEU A 219 -13.44 -15.54 -3.91
N LYS A 220 -14.05 -16.73 -3.91
CA LYS A 220 -15.00 -17.14 -4.96
C LYS A 220 -16.17 -16.17 -5.11
N ASP A 221 -16.66 -15.63 -4.00
CA ASP A 221 -17.82 -14.74 -4.01
C ASP A 221 -17.42 -13.32 -4.46
N LEU A 222 -16.21 -12.86 -4.10
CA LEU A 222 -15.62 -11.63 -4.65
C LEU A 222 -15.50 -11.70 -6.18
N VAL A 223 -15.03 -12.82 -6.70
CA VAL A 223 -14.90 -13.04 -8.15
C VAL A 223 -16.26 -13.12 -8.81
N ARG A 224 -17.24 -13.80 -8.19
CA ARG A 224 -18.64 -13.83 -8.69
C ARG A 224 -19.26 -12.44 -8.76
N TRP A 225 -19.10 -11.64 -7.73
CA TRP A 225 -19.57 -10.25 -7.72
C TRP A 225 -18.90 -9.41 -8.81
N THR A 226 -17.60 -9.60 -9.03
CA THR A 226 -16.90 -8.94 -10.14
C THR A 226 -17.52 -9.30 -11.49
N ALA A 227 -17.85 -10.57 -11.72
CA ALA A 227 -18.53 -11.02 -12.94
C ALA A 227 -19.92 -10.38 -13.08
N GLN A 228 -20.72 -10.41 -12.00
CA GLN A 228 -22.08 -9.84 -11.97
C GLN A 228 -22.09 -8.34 -12.26
N LEU A 229 -21.19 -7.57 -11.63
CA LEU A 229 -21.04 -6.13 -11.86
C LEU A 229 -20.66 -5.78 -13.31
N ARG A 230 -20.02 -6.72 -14.00
CA ARG A 230 -19.67 -6.61 -15.43
C ARG A 230 -20.75 -7.16 -16.36
N GLY A 231 -21.89 -7.59 -15.84
CA GLY A 231 -22.97 -8.23 -16.61
C GLY A 231 -22.59 -9.61 -17.18
N MET A 232 -21.56 -10.26 -16.64
CA MET A 232 -21.05 -11.53 -17.17
C MET A 232 -21.56 -12.71 -16.35
N ARG A 233 -22.01 -13.78 -17.03
CA ARG A 233 -22.27 -15.09 -16.43
C ARG A 233 -21.05 -15.97 -16.65
N ARG A 234 -20.36 -16.36 -15.56
CA ARG A 234 -19.11 -17.13 -15.61
C ARG A 234 -19.13 -18.27 -14.59
N TRP A 235 -18.53 -19.37 -14.96
CA TRP A 235 -18.33 -20.52 -14.08
C TRP A 235 -17.03 -20.35 -13.32
N ILE A 236 -17.08 -20.38 -11.97
CA ILE A 236 -15.90 -20.29 -11.11
C ILE A 236 -15.73 -21.67 -10.47
N ILE A 237 -14.66 -22.37 -10.88
CA ILE A 237 -14.35 -23.72 -10.42
C ILE A 237 -13.20 -23.61 -9.42
N GLY A 238 -13.44 -24.05 -8.19
CA GLY A 238 -12.39 -24.13 -7.17
C GLY A 238 -11.39 -25.23 -7.51
N LEU A 239 -10.11 -24.88 -7.51
CA LEU A 239 -9.05 -25.88 -7.60
C LEU A 239 -8.80 -26.50 -6.22
N PRO A 240 -8.48 -27.81 -6.14
CA PRO A 240 -8.01 -28.43 -4.91
C PRO A 240 -6.78 -27.71 -4.37
N ASP A 241 -6.63 -27.63 -3.04
CA ASP A 241 -5.53 -26.89 -2.39
C ASP A 241 -4.14 -27.40 -2.82
N ALA A 242 -4.02 -28.69 -3.17
CA ALA A 242 -2.78 -29.27 -3.71
C ALA A 242 -2.32 -28.64 -5.05
N LEU A 243 -3.23 -28.13 -5.87
CA LEU A 243 -2.94 -27.48 -7.15
C LEU A 243 -2.83 -25.94 -7.02
N GLY A 244 -3.17 -25.38 -5.88
CA GLY A 244 -3.09 -23.94 -5.62
C GLY A 244 -1.77 -23.48 -5.01
N ALA A 245 -0.80 -24.37 -4.85
CA ALA A 245 0.53 -24.12 -4.25
C ALA A 245 1.66 -24.02 -5.29
N LEU A 246 1.34 -24.11 -6.60
CA LEU A 246 2.29 -23.98 -7.72
C LEU A 246 2.39 -22.53 -8.19
#